data_2ae077b186723032e5dfce6679faac65
#
_entry.id   2ae077b186723032e5dfce6679faac65
#
_cell.length_a   1.000
_cell.length_b   1.000
_cell.length_c   1.000
_cell.angle_alpha   90.00
_cell.angle_beta   90.00
_cell.angle_gamma   90.00
#
_symmetry.space_group_name_H-M   'P 1'
#
loop_
_entity.id
_entity.type
_entity.pdbx_description
1 polymer ?
#
loop_
_entity_poly.entity_id
_entity_poly.type
_entity_poly.pdbx_seq_one_letter_code
_entity_poly.pdbx_strand_id
1 'polypeptide(L)'
;MDLAYMAALPQEEFTERRQKVFAQMQPNSALLLFSEIEKRRNNDCDFPFRQDSYFWYLTGFNEPNAALLLIKTEEAEKAVVFLRPRDPLLETWNGRRLGVERAPQKLNVDEAYSIDDFKTEFPKLTEKLTALYHVADRHPWGDKLLAESAVKFYAVFDWQPMLSEMRLIKSPNEIRLM
;
A
#
# COMPACT_ATOMS: atom_id res chain seq x y z
N MET A 1 -23.68 1.37 4.84
CA MET A 1 -22.29 1.83 4.65
C MET A 1 -21.47 0.58 4.39
N ASP A 2 -20.91 0.48 3.21
CA ASP A 2 -20.14 -0.71 2.80
C ASP A 2 -18.75 -0.62 3.44
N LEU A 3 -18.49 -1.47 4.43
CA LEU A 3 -17.27 -1.44 5.24
C LEU A 3 -16.12 -2.31 4.65
N ALA A 4 -16.30 -2.85 3.45
CA ALA A 4 -15.38 -3.82 2.87
C ALA A 4 -13.93 -3.30 2.76
N TYR A 5 -13.72 -1.99 2.65
CA TYR A 5 -12.41 -1.35 2.58
C TYR A 5 -12.01 -0.57 3.84
N MET A 6 -12.86 -0.55 4.86
CA MET A 6 -12.56 0.18 6.11
C MET A 6 -11.98 -0.77 7.16
N ALA A 7 -10.93 -0.30 7.81
CA ALA A 7 -10.36 -1.00 8.95
C ALA A 7 -11.22 -0.82 10.21
N ALA A 8 -11.15 -1.80 11.11
CA ALA A 8 -11.75 -1.69 12.44
C ALA A 8 -10.98 -0.71 13.37
N LEU A 9 -9.75 -0.35 12.99
CA LEU A 9 -8.92 0.63 13.70
C LEU A 9 -9.13 2.05 13.18
N PRO A 10 -8.94 3.08 14.01
CA PRO A 10 -8.97 4.48 13.57
C PRO A 10 -7.91 4.76 12.50
N GLN A 11 -8.21 5.65 11.55
CA GLN A 11 -7.26 6.03 10.48
C GLN A 11 -6.00 6.72 11.02
N GLU A 12 -6.12 7.41 12.13
CA GLU A 12 -5.02 8.06 12.84
C GLU A 12 -3.93 7.04 13.22
N GLU A 13 -4.31 5.84 13.61
CA GLU A 13 -3.35 4.80 13.96
C GLU A 13 -2.48 4.36 12.77
N PHE A 14 -3.07 4.23 11.59
CA PHE A 14 -2.32 3.93 10.37
C PHE A 14 -1.40 5.09 9.96
N THR A 15 -1.84 6.31 10.15
CA THR A 15 -1.03 7.52 9.92
C THR A 15 0.18 7.56 10.86
N GLU A 16 -0.02 7.31 12.15
CA GLU A 16 1.06 7.25 13.14
C GLU A 16 2.07 6.15 12.82
N ARG A 17 1.61 4.98 12.35
CA ARG A 17 2.49 3.90 11.91
C ARG A 17 3.35 4.32 10.72
N ARG A 18 2.77 4.99 9.72
CA ARG A 18 3.53 5.54 8.59
C ARG A 18 4.55 6.59 9.04
N GLN A 19 4.21 7.45 10.00
CA GLN A 19 5.15 8.42 10.57
C GLN A 19 6.34 7.73 11.24
N LYS A 20 6.11 6.64 11.98
CA LYS A 20 7.19 5.83 12.56
C LYS A 20 8.08 5.18 11.51
N VAL A 21 7.52 4.80 10.38
CA VAL A 21 8.29 4.31 9.22
C VAL A 21 9.13 5.42 8.62
N PHE A 22 8.56 6.59 8.37
CA PHE A 22 9.31 7.74 7.86
C PHE A 22 10.50 8.10 8.76
N ALA A 23 10.32 8.05 10.08
CA ALA A 23 11.41 8.31 11.02
C ALA A 23 12.61 7.35 10.88
N GLN A 24 12.38 6.14 10.38
CA GLN A 24 13.41 5.12 10.17
C GLN A 24 13.99 5.08 8.76
N MET A 25 13.31 5.71 7.80
CA MET A 25 13.77 5.77 6.42
C MET A 25 14.90 6.78 6.24
N GLN A 26 15.81 6.48 5.33
CA GLN A 26 16.83 7.45 4.89
C GLN A 26 16.19 8.58 4.06
N PRO A 27 16.74 9.79 4.08
CA PRO A 27 16.34 10.84 3.14
C PRO A 27 16.55 10.39 1.69
N ASN A 28 15.78 10.97 0.78
CA ASN A 28 15.82 10.66 -0.64
C ASN A 28 15.58 9.19 -0.96
N SER A 29 14.65 8.58 -0.24
CA SER A 29 14.23 7.19 -0.42
C SER A 29 12.71 7.05 -0.54
N ALA A 30 12.30 5.91 -1.08
CA ALA A 30 10.91 5.47 -1.07
C ALA A 30 10.78 4.10 -0.39
N LEU A 31 9.61 3.82 0.16
CA LEU A 31 9.22 2.50 0.62
C LEU A 31 7.98 2.07 -0.16
N LEU A 32 8.07 0.89 -0.79
CA LEU A 32 7.02 0.35 -1.64
C LEU A 32 6.49 -0.96 -1.07
N LEU A 33 5.18 -0.99 -0.84
CA LEU A 33 4.43 -2.18 -0.42
C LEU A 33 3.32 -2.46 -1.42
N PHE A 34 3.17 -3.72 -1.79
CA PHE A 34 2.04 -4.19 -2.59
C PHE A 34 1.01 -4.90 -1.71
N SER A 35 -0.25 -4.77 -2.10
CA SER A 35 -1.35 -5.54 -1.53
C SER A 35 -1.32 -6.98 -2.04
N GLU A 36 -2.12 -7.83 -1.39
CA GLU A 36 -2.46 -9.14 -1.93
C GLU A 36 -3.40 -8.99 -3.15
N ILE A 37 -3.53 -10.06 -3.93
CA ILE A 37 -4.49 -10.19 -5.02
C ILE A 37 -5.54 -11.24 -4.68
N GLU A 38 -6.66 -11.23 -5.38
CA GLU A 38 -7.66 -12.28 -5.28
C GLU A 38 -7.07 -13.60 -5.76
N LYS A 39 -7.30 -14.67 -5.00
CA LYS A 39 -6.80 -16.03 -5.31
C LYS A 39 -7.95 -16.92 -5.72
N ARG A 40 -7.86 -17.46 -6.92
CA ARG A 40 -8.87 -18.38 -7.44
C ARG A 40 -8.82 -19.72 -6.71
N ARG A 41 -9.98 -20.19 -6.27
CA ARG A 41 -10.14 -21.50 -5.63
C ARG A 41 -10.45 -22.59 -6.66
N ASN A 42 -11.40 -22.29 -7.57
CA ASN A 42 -11.79 -23.14 -8.70
C ASN A 42 -12.33 -22.29 -9.84
N ASN A 43 -12.90 -22.89 -10.88
CA ASN A 43 -13.31 -22.18 -12.10
C ASN A 43 -14.27 -21.00 -11.85
N ASP A 44 -15.14 -21.08 -10.85
CA ASP A 44 -16.22 -20.10 -10.62
C ASP A 44 -16.18 -19.42 -9.24
N CYS A 45 -15.23 -19.79 -8.38
CA CYS A 45 -15.14 -19.28 -7.02
C CYS A 45 -13.72 -18.85 -6.67
N ASP A 46 -13.61 -17.72 -5.97
CA ASP A 46 -12.36 -17.27 -5.36
C ASP A 46 -12.33 -17.64 -3.87
N PHE A 47 -11.13 -17.70 -3.30
CA PHE A 47 -10.99 -17.74 -1.86
C PHE A 47 -11.45 -16.42 -1.26
N PRO A 48 -11.97 -16.40 0.00
CA PRO A 48 -12.18 -15.15 0.71
C PRO A 48 -10.92 -14.31 0.69
N PHE A 49 -11.06 -13.03 0.29
CA PHE A 49 -9.90 -12.13 0.19
C PHE A 49 -9.30 -11.89 1.57
N ARG A 50 -8.00 -12.08 1.69
CA ARG A 50 -7.22 -11.73 2.87
C ARG A 50 -6.05 -10.85 2.47
N GLN A 51 -6.03 -9.64 3.00
CA GLN A 51 -4.98 -8.67 2.72
C GLN A 51 -3.62 -9.11 3.24
N ASP A 52 -2.55 -8.67 2.56
CA ASP A 52 -1.19 -8.74 3.07
C ASP A 52 -1.12 -8.02 4.43
N SER A 53 -0.52 -8.68 5.41
CA SER A 53 -0.50 -8.17 6.78
C SER A 53 0.30 -6.87 6.95
N TYR A 54 1.39 -6.69 6.20
CA TYR A 54 2.20 -5.46 6.27
C TYR A 54 1.52 -4.31 5.55
N PHE A 55 0.93 -4.59 4.38
CA PHE A 55 0.14 -3.59 3.65
C PHE A 55 -1.03 -3.11 4.49
N TRP A 56 -1.79 -4.02 5.09
CA TRP A 56 -2.89 -3.67 5.97
C TRP A 56 -2.42 -2.89 7.21
N TYR A 57 -1.29 -3.28 7.81
CA TYR A 57 -0.72 -2.62 8.99
C TYR A 57 -0.46 -1.14 8.78
N LEU A 58 -0.06 -0.73 7.58
CA LEU A 58 0.23 0.66 7.24
C LEU A 58 -0.93 1.42 6.58
N THR A 59 -1.96 0.74 6.09
CA THR A 59 -3.04 1.39 5.32
C THR A 59 -4.43 1.21 5.91
N GLY A 60 -4.70 0.08 6.55
CA GLY A 60 -6.06 -0.34 6.91
C GLY A 60 -6.96 -0.61 5.70
N PHE A 61 -6.41 -0.70 4.50
CA PHE A 61 -7.13 -0.83 3.24
C PHE A 61 -7.24 -2.29 2.81
N ASN A 62 -8.46 -2.77 2.59
CA ASN A 62 -8.74 -4.18 2.37
C ASN A 62 -9.23 -4.49 0.94
N GLU A 63 -8.66 -3.82 -0.05
CA GLU A 63 -8.90 -4.16 -1.45
C GLU A 63 -7.64 -4.75 -2.10
N PRO A 64 -7.80 -5.67 -3.08
CA PRO A 64 -6.68 -6.22 -3.84
C PRO A 64 -6.13 -5.21 -4.85
N ASN A 65 -4.99 -5.57 -5.46
CA ASN A 65 -4.37 -4.81 -6.55
C ASN A 65 -4.09 -3.35 -6.19
N ALA A 66 -3.46 -3.13 -5.06
CA ALA A 66 -3.07 -1.80 -4.59
C ALA A 66 -1.59 -1.76 -4.21
N ALA A 67 -1.03 -0.55 -4.16
CA ALA A 67 0.32 -0.32 -3.68
C ALA A 67 0.35 0.92 -2.78
N LEU A 68 1.17 0.88 -1.74
CA LEU A 68 1.51 2.03 -0.91
C LEU A 68 2.94 2.45 -1.23
N LEU A 69 3.12 3.72 -1.52
CA LEU A 69 4.41 4.36 -1.75
C LEU A 69 4.62 5.46 -0.71
N LEU A 70 5.59 5.28 0.17
CA LEU A 70 6.04 6.30 1.10
C LEU A 70 7.29 6.95 0.55
N ILE A 71 7.28 8.26 0.39
CA ILE A 71 8.38 9.05 -0.19
C ILE A 71 8.94 9.94 0.90
N LYS A 72 10.25 9.86 1.14
CA LYS A 72 10.96 10.75 2.05
C LYS A 72 12.05 11.48 1.31
N THR A 73 11.95 12.80 1.28
CA THR A 73 13.01 13.71 0.85
C THR A 73 13.65 14.37 2.08
N GLU A 74 14.62 15.24 1.89
CA GLU A 74 15.17 16.05 2.98
C GLU A 74 14.18 17.07 3.53
N GLU A 75 13.20 17.47 2.70
CA GLU A 75 12.27 18.57 3.02
C GLU A 75 10.85 18.09 3.35
N ALA A 76 10.46 16.89 2.87
CA ALA A 76 9.08 16.45 2.96
C ALA A 76 8.94 14.93 3.04
N GLU A 77 7.82 14.52 3.64
CA GLU A 77 7.34 13.14 3.69
C GLU A 77 5.98 13.07 3.02
N LYS A 78 5.77 12.11 2.14
CA LYS A 78 4.54 11.95 1.37
C LYS A 78 4.11 10.49 1.32
N ALA A 79 2.83 10.24 1.59
CA ALA A 79 2.20 8.94 1.42
C ALA A 79 1.32 8.96 0.16
N VAL A 80 1.55 8.02 -0.74
CA VAL A 80 0.83 7.86 -2.00
C VAL A 80 0.25 6.45 -2.06
N VAL A 81 -0.98 6.31 -2.52
CA VAL A 81 -1.60 5.02 -2.75
C VAL A 81 -1.97 4.84 -4.22
N PHE A 82 -1.68 3.67 -4.76
CA PHE A 82 -2.20 3.21 -6.04
C PHE A 82 -3.28 2.18 -5.74
N LEU A 83 -4.45 2.33 -6.37
CA LEU A 83 -5.57 1.44 -6.14
C LEU A 83 -6.44 1.31 -7.39
N ARG A 84 -7.33 0.33 -7.37
CA ARG A 84 -8.26 0.12 -8.49
C ARG A 84 -9.17 1.33 -8.69
N PRO A 85 -9.31 1.83 -9.94
CA PRO A 85 -10.31 2.85 -10.23
C PRO A 85 -11.72 2.29 -10.04
N ARG A 86 -12.68 3.17 -9.82
CA ARG A 86 -14.09 2.78 -9.80
C ARG A 86 -14.52 2.30 -11.19
N ASP A 87 -15.30 1.22 -11.19
CA ASP A 87 -15.91 0.65 -12.40
C ASP A 87 -17.33 0.20 -12.04
N PRO A 88 -18.36 0.99 -12.39
CA PRO A 88 -19.75 0.69 -12.02
C PRO A 88 -20.24 -0.68 -12.52
N LEU A 89 -19.75 -1.16 -13.67
CA LEU A 89 -20.13 -2.46 -14.19
C LEU A 89 -19.53 -3.59 -13.36
N LEU A 90 -18.23 -3.53 -13.07
CA LEU A 90 -17.55 -4.51 -12.24
C LEU A 90 -18.00 -4.46 -10.77
N GLU A 91 -18.31 -3.26 -10.27
CA GLU A 91 -18.80 -3.08 -8.89
C GLU A 91 -20.15 -3.74 -8.65
N THR A 92 -20.96 -3.94 -9.69
CA THR A 92 -22.25 -4.65 -9.61
C THR A 92 -22.03 -6.13 -9.24
N TRP A 93 -20.96 -6.73 -9.70
CA TRP A 93 -20.64 -8.15 -9.51
C TRP A 93 -19.68 -8.40 -8.34
N ASN A 94 -18.69 -7.52 -8.16
CA ASN A 94 -17.55 -7.73 -7.26
C ASN A 94 -17.58 -6.81 -6.02
N GLY A 95 -18.66 -6.05 -5.82
CA GLY A 95 -18.79 -5.11 -4.72
C GLY A 95 -18.15 -3.74 -5.02
N ARG A 96 -18.50 -2.77 -4.18
CA ARG A 96 -18.04 -1.38 -4.33
C ARG A 96 -16.55 -1.23 -4.10
N ARG A 97 -15.94 -0.35 -4.90
CA ARG A 97 -14.55 0.05 -4.75
C ARG A 97 -14.45 1.44 -4.12
N LEU A 98 -13.37 1.69 -3.39
CA LEU A 98 -13.10 3.01 -2.80
C LEU A 98 -12.91 4.06 -3.91
N GLY A 99 -12.08 3.75 -4.89
CA GLY A 99 -11.75 4.65 -6.00
C GLY A 99 -10.71 5.71 -5.64
N VAL A 100 -10.09 6.25 -6.68
CA VAL A 100 -8.97 7.19 -6.57
C VAL A 100 -9.38 8.49 -5.88
N GLU A 101 -10.56 9.03 -6.21
CA GLU A 101 -10.99 10.35 -5.71
C GLU A 101 -11.24 10.36 -4.19
N ARG A 102 -11.68 9.24 -3.62
CA ARG A 102 -11.99 9.14 -2.18
C ARG A 102 -10.83 8.68 -1.33
N ALA A 103 -9.82 8.06 -1.94
CA ALA A 103 -8.72 7.44 -1.23
C ALA A 103 -7.91 8.43 -0.36
N PRO A 104 -7.55 9.64 -0.82
CA PRO A 104 -6.78 10.56 0.01
C PRO A 104 -7.46 10.86 1.35
N GLN A 105 -8.75 11.15 1.33
CA GLN A 105 -9.50 11.45 2.54
C GLN A 105 -9.73 10.20 3.41
N LYS A 106 -10.09 9.08 2.80
CA LYS A 106 -10.46 7.85 3.54
C LYS A 106 -9.27 7.11 4.12
N LEU A 107 -8.12 7.17 3.47
CA LEU A 107 -6.89 6.50 3.91
C LEU A 107 -5.89 7.49 4.55
N ASN A 108 -6.25 8.77 4.61
CA ASN A 108 -5.39 9.83 5.11
C ASN A 108 -4.00 9.77 4.47
N VAL A 109 -3.98 9.77 3.14
CA VAL A 109 -2.77 9.83 2.30
C VAL A 109 -2.75 11.11 1.50
N ASP A 110 -1.58 11.54 1.04
CA ASP A 110 -1.42 12.82 0.35
C ASP A 110 -1.95 12.78 -1.08
N GLU A 111 -1.70 11.67 -1.78
CA GLU A 111 -2.11 11.48 -3.18
C GLU A 111 -2.59 10.05 -3.43
N ALA A 112 -3.42 9.90 -4.45
CA ALA A 112 -3.89 8.61 -4.93
C ALA A 112 -3.91 8.58 -6.46
N TYR A 113 -3.54 7.43 -7.03
CA TYR A 113 -3.53 7.17 -8.46
C TYR A 113 -4.19 5.83 -8.77
N SER A 114 -4.65 5.67 -10.01
CA SER A 114 -5.04 4.35 -10.50
C SER A 114 -3.83 3.41 -10.53
N ILE A 115 -4.02 2.17 -10.10
CA ILE A 115 -2.96 1.14 -10.23
C ILE A 115 -2.57 0.90 -11.69
N ASP A 116 -3.47 1.17 -12.63
CA ASP A 116 -3.20 1.05 -14.07
C ASP A 116 -2.16 2.09 -14.54
N ASP A 117 -2.03 3.21 -13.83
CA ASP A 117 -1.08 4.27 -14.10
C ASP A 117 0.26 4.10 -13.36
N PHE A 118 0.45 3.01 -12.64
CA PHE A 118 1.65 2.78 -11.83
C PHE A 118 2.95 2.97 -12.64
N LYS A 119 3.02 2.39 -13.83
CA LYS A 119 4.22 2.44 -14.68
C LYS A 119 4.57 3.87 -15.15
N THR A 120 3.57 4.74 -15.23
CA THR A 120 3.73 6.13 -15.66
C THR A 120 4.00 7.07 -14.48
N GLU A 121 3.29 6.89 -13.37
CA GLU A 121 3.37 7.80 -12.23
C GLU A 121 4.51 7.46 -11.26
N PHE A 122 4.82 6.19 -11.06
CA PHE A 122 5.90 5.77 -10.17
C PHE A 122 7.27 6.37 -10.55
N PRO A 123 7.69 6.36 -11.83
CA PRO A 123 8.94 7.02 -12.24
C PRO A 123 8.98 8.51 -11.92
N LYS A 124 7.89 9.23 -12.14
CA LYS A 124 7.79 10.67 -11.85
C LYS A 124 7.92 10.95 -10.36
N LEU A 125 7.23 10.15 -9.54
CA LEU A 125 7.22 10.30 -8.08
C LEU A 125 8.57 9.98 -7.45
N THR A 126 9.38 9.15 -8.10
CA THR A 126 10.66 8.65 -7.57
C THR A 126 11.89 9.21 -8.28
N GLU A 127 11.73 10.14 -9.21
CA GLU A 127 12.79 10.64 -10.10
C GLU A 127 14.05 11.11 -9.38
N LYS A 128 13.90 11.74 -8.20
CA LYS A 128 15.01 12.30 -7.43
C LYS A 128 15.48 11.41 -6.28
N LEU A 129 14.94 10.22 -6.18
CA LEU A 129 15.23 9.32 -5.07
C LEU A 129 16.38 8.37 -5.42
N THR A 130 17.18 8.03 -4.43
CA THR A 130 18.38 7.21 -4.61
C THR A 130 18.21 5.79 -4.06
N ALA A 131 17.29 5.58 -3.13
CA ALA A 131 17.09 4.29 -2.47
C ALA A 131 15.63 3.87 -2.47
N LEU A 132 15.41 2.57 -2.54
CA LEU A 132 14.09 1.94 -2.44
C LEU A 132 14.11 0.89 -1.34
N TYR A 133 13.14 0.96 -0.43
CA TYR A 133 12.81 -0.12 0.48
C TYR A 133 11.76 -1.00 -0.18
N HIS A 134 12.15 -2.23 -0.54
CA HIS A 134 11.29 -3.19 -1.25
C HIS A 134 11.68 -4.63 -0.88
N VAL A 135 10.72 -5.54 -0.86
CA VAL A 135 10.93 -6.97 -0.68
C VAL A 135 10.53 -7.69 -1.96
N ALA A 136 11.52 -8.17 -2.70
CA ALA A 136 11.30 -8.95 -3.90
C ALA A 136 10.67 -10.32 -3.60
N ASP A 137 10.01 -10.88 -4.59
CA ASP A 137 9.39 -12.22 -4.57
C ASP A 137 8.21 -12.38 -3.59
N ARG A 138 7.85 -11.32 -2.85
CA ARG A 138 6.69 -11.36 -1.96
C ARG A 138 5.37 -11.29 -2.75
N HIS A 139 5.30 -10.40 -3.71
CA HIS A 139 4.15 -10.21 -4.60
C HIS A 139 4.61 -10.14 -6.06
N PRO A 140 4.64 -11.28 -6.78
CA PRO A 140 5.13 -11.33 -8.17
C PRO A 140 4.44 -10.37 -9.12
N TRP A 141 3.15 -10.10 -8.91
CA TRP A 141 2.40 -9.13 -9.72
C TRP A 141 2.93 -7.70 -9.55
N GLY A 142 3.29 -7.33 -8.32
CA GLY A 142 3.88 -6.03 -8.00
C GLY A 142 5.32 -5.92 -8.49
N ASP A 143 6.11 -6.97 -8.35
CA ASP A 143 7.49 -7.02 -8.87
C ASP A 143 7.51 -6.83 -10.38
N LYS A 144 6.52 -7.38 -11.09
CA LYS A 144 6.35 -7.17 -12.53
C LYS A 144 6.07 -5.69 -12.85
N LEU A 145 5.16 -5.04 -12.12
CA LEU A 145 4.88 -3.61 -12.30
C LEU A 145 6.12 -2.76 -12.04
N LEU A 146 6.86 -3.07 -10.98
CA LEU A 146 8.10 -2.36 -10.64
C LEU A 146 9.15 -2.54 -11.75
N ALA A 147 9.36 -3.74 -12.23
CA ALA A 147 10.28 -4.02 -13.33
C ALA A 147 9.89 -3.27 -14.64
N GLU A 148 8.61 -3.27 -14.96
CA GLU A 148 8.08 -2.58 -16.15
C GLU A 148 8.14 -1.04 -16.05
N SER A 149 8.24 -0.47 -14.84
CA SER A 149 8.45 0.97 -14.64
C SER A 149 9.84 1.41 -15.06
N ALA A 150 10.78 0.48 -15.18
CA ALA A 150 12.17 0.70 -15.61
C ALA A 150 12.99 1.66 -14.71
N VAL A 151 12.53 1.93 -13.49
CA VAL A 151 13.24 2.78 -12.52
C VAL A 151 14.37 1.97 -11.87
N LYS A 152 15.54 2.59 -11.75
CA LYS A 152 16.71 2.00 -11.07
C LYS A 152 17.09 2.86 -9.86
N PHE A 153 17.37 2.19 -8.74
CA PHE A 153 17.84 2.81 -7.52
C PHE A 153 19.29 2.42 -7.25
N TYR A 154 20.06 3.31 -6.63
CA TYR A 154 21.42 3.02 -6.19
C TYR A 154 21.47 1.95 -5.10
N ALA A 155 20.48 1.96 -4.21
CA ALA A 155 20.37 0.99 -3.13
C ALA A 155 18.94 0.49 -3.00
N VAL A 156 18.81 -0.81 -2.73
CA VAL A 156 17.54 -1.45 -2.38
C VAL A 156 17.68 -2.09 -1.02
N PHE A 157 16.80 -1.73 -0.09
CA PHE A 157 16.77 -2.23 1.28
C PHE A 157 15.54 -3.09 1.51
N ASP A 158 15.66 -4.06 2.38
CA ASP A 158 14.53 -4.86 2.86
C ASP A 158 13.80 -4.10 3.98
N TRP A 159 12.51 -3.78 3.77
CA TRP A 159 11.69 -3.14 4.80
C TRP A 159 11.16 -4.14 5.84
N GLN A 160 11.23 -5.43 5.60
CA GLN A 160 10.58 -6.44 6.46
C GLN A 160 11.08 -6.46 7.90
N PRO A 161 12.38 -6.36 8.20
CA PRO A 161 12.86 -6.28 9.58
C PRO A 161 12.26 -5.09 10.34
N MET A 162 12.26 -3.91 9.72
CA MET A 162 11.70 -2.69 10.32
C MET A 162 10.22 -2.83 10.65
N LEU A 163 9.41 -3.26 9.69
CA LEU A 163 7.98 -3.41 9.91
C LEU A 163 7.64 -4.58 10.84
N SER A 164 8.42 -5.65 10.82
CA SER A 164 8.26 -6.78 11.74
C SER A 164 8.48 -6.34 13.19
N GLU A 165 9.53 -5.58 13.45
CA GLU A 165 9.83 -5.03 14.77
C GLU A 165 8.68 -4.13 15.27
N MET A 166 8.18 -3.24 14.44
CA MET A 166 7.05 -2.38 14.78
C MET A 166 5.78 -3.15 15.15
N ARG A 167 5.57 -4.34 14.59
CA ARG A 167 4.41 -5.19 14.82
C ARG A 167 4.50 -6.04 16.10
N LEU A 168 5.66 -6.13 16.75
CA LEU A 168 5.82 -6.91 17.97
C LEU A 168 4.98 -6.36 19.13
N ILE A 169 5.00 -5.05 19.31
CA ILE A 169 4.26 -4.39 20.38
C ILE A 169 2.90 -3.92 19.84
N LYS A 170 1.85 -4.43 20.45
CA LYS A 170 0.47 -4.13 20.03
C LYS A 170 0.00 -2.82 20.64
N SER A 171 -0.74 -2.04 19.86
CA SER A 171 -1.39 -0.83 20.35
C SER A 171 -2.57 -1.17 21.27
N PRO A 172 -3.04 -0.22 22.11
CA PRO A 172 -4.26 -0.43 22.89
C PRO A 172 -5.49 -0.75 22.03
N ASN A 173 -5.55 -0.22 20.82
CA ASN A 173 -6.63 -0.50 19.88
C ASN A 173 -6.54 -1.93 19.32
N GLU A 174 -5.34 -2.38 18.98
CA GLU A 174 -5.11 -3.77 18.56
C GLU A 174 -5.49 -4.76 19.67
N ILE A 175 -5.09 -4.49 20.91
CA ILE A 175 -5.42 -5.33 22.07
C ILE A 175 -6.94 -5.45 22.27
N ARG A 176 -7.68 -4.35 22.05
CA ARG A 176 -9.15 -4.38 22.14
C ARG A 176 -9.83 -5.24 21.07
N LEU A 177 -9.20 -5.43 19.93
CA LEU A 177 -9.72 -6.26 18.83
C LEU A 177 -9.32 -7.74 18.95
N MET A 178 -8.33 -8.05 19.78
CA MET A 178 -7.87 -9.41 20.04
C MET A 178 -8.71 -10.10 21.09
#